data_3c75a045e67a40aeb113fe987ef2b2be
#
_entry.id   3c75a045e67a40aeb113fe987ef2b2be
#
_cell.length_a   1.000
_cell.length_b   1.000
_cell.length_c   1.000
_cell.angle_alpha   90.00
_cell.angle_beta   90.00
_cell.angle_gamma   90.00
#
_symmetry.space_group_name_H-M   'P 1'
#
loop_
_entity.id
_entity.type
_entity.pdbx_description
1 polymer ?
#
loop_
_entity_poly.entity_id
_entity_poly.type
_entity_poly.pdbx_seq_one_letter_code
_entity_poly.pdbx_strand_id
1 'polypeptide(L)'
;MPIDQITLDILWSRLIATVNEQAAALIRTSFTAIVRDSGDLAAAVFDRRGRMVAQSVTGTPGHINPMATGMVHFLERFPIDTLKPGDVLITNDPWMTASQINDLTIATPVFKNGRAIALFANCCHALDIGGRGLAADSRSVYEEGLYLPLLKLVDAGKLVEPIFDIIRANVRTPEEVIGDIHSQIIANEVGAQQLLSFLDEFGLADIESLADEIIDRTEAAMRAAISAIPDGDYRSQMKIDGFDDKPITIECCVRVKGDDLEVDYAGSSGQVPLGVNVALNYTQGYTTYGIKCAISPEVPNNAGSFRPVRITAPEGSILNAVHPAAVGGRHLVGHFCPSTVMMALADALPEKVQAPGFDGIWNSQLEGELGGEGHKRFAYIWFSAGGTGAMHGKD
;
A
#
# COMPACT_ATOMS: atom_id res chain seq x y z
N MET A 1 -7.92 -31.80 6.65
CA MET A 1 -7.01 -32.15 7.75
C MET A 1 -6.18 -30.92 8.03
N PRO A 2 -5.90 -30.56 9.27
CA PRO A 2 -5.00 -29.45 9.56
C PRO A 2 -3.64 -29.70 8.89
N ILE A 3 -3.07 -28.67 8.28
CA ILE A 3 -1.74 -28.72 7.67
C ILE A 3 -0.73 -28.81 8.82
N ASP A 4 0.20 -29.76 8.77
CA ASP A 4 1.25 -29.82 9.78
C ASP A 4 2.20 -28.62 9.70
N GLN A 5 2.87 -28.33 10.81
CA GLN A 5 3.71 -27.14 10.97
C GLN A 5 4.78 -26.98 9.88
N ILE A 6 5.51 -28.06 9.58
CA ILE A 6 6.63 -28.04 8.62
C ILE A 6 6.09 -27.79 7.21
N THR A 7 5.02 -28.49 6.85
CA THR A 7 4.34 -28.32 5.57
C THR A 7 3.82 -26.88 5.42
N LEU A 8 3.20 -26.31 6.47
CA LEU A 8 2.73 -24.93 6.45
C LEU A 8 3.87 -23.93 6.20
N ASP A 9 4.99 -24.09 6.90
CA ASP A 9 6.15 -23.19 6.76
C ASP A 9 6.75 -23.25 5.33
N ILE A 10 6.79 -24.45 4.74
CA ILE A 10 7.22 -24.65 3.34
C ILE A 10 6.26 -23.95 2.37
N LEU A 11 4.95 -24.22 2.50
CA LEU A 11 3.93 -23.66 1.61
C LEU A 11 3.86 -22.12 1.71
N TRP A 12 3.96 -21.58 2.92
CA TRP A 12 3.98 -20.13 3.14
C TRP A 12 5.23 -19.48 2.54
N SER A 13 6.41 -20.06 2.75
CA SER A 13 7.65 -19.60 2.13
C SER A 13 7.58 -19.62 0.60
N ARG A 14 6.92 -20.62 0.02
CA ARG A 14 6.69 -20.72 -1.44
C ARG A 14 5.75 -19.61 -1.94
N LEU A 15 4.68 -19.28 -1.20
CA LEU A 15 3.81 -18.15 -1.55
C LEU A 15 4.56 -16.82 -1.49
N ILE A 16 5.41 -16.59 -0.47
CA ILE A 16 6.26 -15.40 -0.38
C ILE A 16 7.23 -15.34 -1.57
N ALA A 17 7.84 -16.47 -1.95
CA ALA A 17 8.71 -16.53 -3.13
C ALA A 17 7.95 -16.19 -4.42
N THR A 18 6.69 -16.64 -4.55
CA THR A 18 5.83 -16.33 -5.70
C THR A 18 5.56 -14.82 -5.82
N VAL A 19 5.23 -14.15 -4.73
CA VAL A 19 4.99 -12.70 -4.77
C VAL A 19 6.29 -11.88 -4.91
N ASN A 20 7.43 -12.41 -4.48
CA ASN A 20 8.73 -11.82 -4.77
C ASN A 20 9.06 -11.89 -6.27
N GLU A 21 8.75 -12.99 -6.95
CA GLU A 21 8.90 -13.08 -8.41
C GLU A 21 7.94 -12.14 -9.15
N GLN A 22 6.71 -11.97 -8.65
CA GLN A 22 5.78 -10.95 -9.18
C GLN A 22 6.42 -9.56 -9.09
N ALA A 23 6.94 -9.14 -7.92
CA ALA A 23 7.58 -7.85 -7.74
C ALA A 23 8.85 -7.70 -8.61
N ALA A 24 9.67 -8.75 -8.67
CA ALA A 24 10.87 -8.77 -9.52
C ALA A 24 10.52 -8.68 -11.01
N ALA A 25 9.45 -9.30 -11.46
CA ALA A 25 8.95 -9.16 -12.84
C ALA A 25 8.54 -7.71 -13.12
N LEU A 26 7.80 -7.07 -12.19
CA LEU A 26 7.42 -5.67 -12.31
C LEU A 26 8.65 -4.77 -12.44
N ILE A 27 9.63 -4.90 -11.57
CA ILE A 27 10.88 -4.11 -11.60
C ILE A 27 11.62 -4.31 -12.94
N ARG A 28 11.75 -5.55 -13.40
CA ARG A 28 12.50 -5.85 -14.64
C ARG A 28 11.82 -5.34 -15.91
N THR A 29 10.50 -5.23 -15.93
CA THR A 29 9.74 -4.83 -17.12
C THR A 29 9.32 -3.37 -17.11
N SER A 30 9.46 -2.67 -15.99
CA SER A 30 9.07 -1.27 -15.84
C SER A 30 9.89 -0.32 -16.72
N PHE A 31 9.20 0.66 -17.26
CA PHE A 31 9.76 1.71 -18.12
C PHE A 31 10.33 2.86 -17.29
N THR A 32 9.70 3.17 -16.14
CA THR A 32 10.07 4.34 -15.35
C THR A 32 11.08 4.02 -14.25
N ALA A 33 11.94 4.99 -13.96
CA ALA A 33 12.95 4.88 -12.90
C ALA A 33 12.32 4.81 -11.50
N ILE A 34 11.12 5.41 -11.30
CA ILE A 34 10.46 5.39 -10.01
C ILE A 34 10.07 3.97 -9.58
N VAL A 35 9.61 3.15 -10.49
CA VAL A 35 9.31 1.74 -10.22
C VAL A 35 10.58 0.90 -10.22
N ARG A 36 11.41 1.04 -11.26
CA ARG A 36 12.59 0.20 -11.47
C ARG A 36 13.72 0.46 -10.48
N ASP A 37 14.05 1.73 -10.24
CA ASP A 37 15.25 2.13 -9.51
C ASP A 37 14.93 2.56 -8.07
N SER A 38 13.78 3.22 -7.84
CA SER A 38 13.35 3.63 -6.49
C SER A 38 12.53 2.57 -5.79
N GLY A 39 11.99 1.56 -6.50
CA GLY A 39 11.21 0.47 -5.92
C GLY A 39 9.88 0.93 -5.32
N ASP A 40 9.29 2.01 -5.87
CA ASP A 40 8.00 2.54 -5.37
C ASP A 40 6.84 1.71 -5.90
N LEU A 41 6.73 0.53 -5.35
CA LEU A 41 5.75 -0.50 -5.70
C LEU A 41 5.33 -1.33 -4.49
N ALA A 42 4.30 -2.13 -4.65
CA ALA A 42 3.92 -3.22 -3.77
C ALA A 42 3.31 -4.35 -4.61
N ALA A 43 3.47 -5.60 -4.16
CA ALA A 43 2.91 -6.78 -4.81
C ALA A 43 2.43 -7.78 -3.77
N ALA A 44 1.27 -8.41 -4.02
CA ALA A 44 0.67 -9.35 -3.08
C ALA A 44 -0.28 -10.34 -3.76
N VAL A 45 -0.49 -11.48 -3.08
CA VAL A 45 -1.52 -12.45 -3.40
C VAL A 45 -2.63 -12.40 -2.36
N PHE A 46 -3.86 -12.50 -2.85
CA PHE A 46 -5.10 -12.44 -2.07
C PHE A 46 -5.90 -13.73 -2.29
N ASP A 47 -6.60 -14.16 -1.24
CA ASP A 47 -7.59 -15.23 -1.39
C ASP A 47 -8.89 -14.73 -2.06
N ARG A 48 -9.83 -15.65 -2.28
CA ARG A 48 -11.14 -15.32 -2.88
C ARG A 48 -11.98 -14.32 -2.09
N ARG A 49 -11.69 -14.12 -0.80
CA ARG A 49 -12.37 -13.17 0.09
C ARG A 49 -11.70 -11.80 0.08
N GLY A 50 -10.62 -11.63 -0.71
CA GLY A 50 -9.85 -10.39 -0.77
C GLY A 50 -8.91 -10.19 0.43
N ARG A 51 -8.60 -11.26 1.19
CA ARG A 51 -7.66 -11.18 2.30
C ARG A 51 -6.24 -11.38 1.78
N MET A 52 -5.33 -10.49 2.12
CA MET A 52 -3.92 -10.63 1.75
C MET A 52 -3.31 -11.84 2.48
N VAL A 53 -2.77 -12.78 1.71
CA VAL A 53 -2.14 -14.01 2.23
C VAL A 53 -0.63 -13.86 2.32
N ALA A 54 -0.02 -13.27 1.31
CA ALA A 54 1.41 -12.95 1.29
C ALA A 54 1.67 -11.70 0.47
N GLN A 55 2.74 -10.98 0.84
CA GLN A 55 3.27 -9.83 0.12
C GLN A 55 4.72 -10.04 -0.26
N SER A 56 5.21 -9.28 -1.24
CA SER A 56 6.63 -9.21 -1.56
C SER A 56 7.44 -8.56 -0.41
N VAL A 57 8.68 -8.97 -0.26
CA VAL A 57 9.62 -8.36 0.70
C VAL A 57 9.91 -6.92 0.30
N THR A 58 10.08 -6.67 -1.01
CA THR A 58 10.16 -5.31 -1.55
C THR A 58 8.77 -4.72 -1.64
N GLY A 59 8.57 -3.56 -1.01
CA GLY A 59 7.28 -2.86 -1.09
C GLY A 59 7.20 -1.65 -0.19
N THR A 60 6.50 -0.63 -0.67
CA THR A 60 6.25 0.61 0.06
C THR A 60 5.11 0.41 1.05
N PRO A 61 5.27 0.71 2.36
CA PRO A 61 4.21 0.56 3.35
C PRO A 61 2.92 1.31 3.00
N GLY A 62 3.05 2.47 2.35
CA GLY A 62 1.93 3.28 1.86
C GLY A 62 1.18 2.68 0.67
N HIS A 63 1.69 1.65 0.03
CA HIS A 63 1.01 0.91 -1.03
C HIS A 63 0.45 -0.41 -0.53
N ILE A 64 1.27 -1.23 0.15
CA ILE A 64 0.90 -2.61 0.46
C ILE A 64 -0.25 -2.72 1.46
N ASN A 65 -0.20 -1.97 2.57
CA ASN A 65 -1.23 -2.06 3.59
C ASN A 65 -2.57 -1.45 3.14
N PRO A 66 -2.60 -0.25 2.49
CA PRO A 66 -3.83 0.27 1.89
C PRO A 66 -4.39 -0.62 0.79
N MET A 67 -3.57 -1.22 -0.07
CA MET A 67 -4.01 -2.19 -1.07
C MET A 67 -4.63 -3.43 -0.40
N ALA A 68 -4.03 -3.91 0.71
CA ALA A 68 -4.53 -5.05 1.47
C ALA A 68 -5.93 -4.80 2.04
N THR A 69 -6.19 -3.61 2.58
CA THR A 69 -7.52 -3.23 3.09
C THR A 69 -8.47 -2.82 1.96
N GLY A 70 -7.95 -2.30 0.86
CA GLY A 70 -8.72 -1.82 -0.29
C GLY A 70 -9.29 -2.93 -1.18
N MET A 71 -8.79 -4.16 -1.12
CA MET A 71 -9.26 -5.25 -2.00
C MET A 71 -10.74 -5.58 -1.81
N VAL A 72 -11.32 -5.28 -0.66
CA VAL A 72 -12.76 -5.41 -0.43
C VAL A 72 -13.58 -4.59 -1.44
N HIS A 73 -13.16 -3.38 -1.78
CA HIS A 73 -13.86 -2.52 -2.75
C HIS A 73 -13.84 -3.12 -4.16
N PHE A 74 -12.74 -3.80 -4.53
CA PHE A 74 -12.67 -4.51 -5.81
C PHE A 74 -13.72 -5.61 -5.88
N LEU A 75 -13.88 -6.40 -4.80
CA LEU A 75 -14.82 -7.51 -4.74
C LEU A 75 -16.27 -7.07 -4.49
N GLU A 76 -16.51 -5.93 -3.88
CA GLU A 76 -17.83 -5.32 -3.80
C GLU A 76 -18.32 -4.85 -5.17
N ARG A 77 -17.42 -4.22 -5.96
CA ARG A 77 -17.76 -3.73 -7.30
C ARG A 77 -17.80 -4.84 -8.34
N PHE A 78 -16.88 -5.80 -8.24
CA PHE A 78 -16.76 -6.95 -9.14
C PHE A 78 -16.67 -8.24 -8.31
N PRO A 79 -17.82 -8.80 -7.89
CA PRO A 79 -17.82 -10.04 -7.10
C PRO A 79 -17.01 -11.14 -7.80
N ILE A 80 -16.19 -11.87 -7.03
CA ILE A 80 -15.19 -12.82 -7.56
C ILE A 80 -15.77 -13.83 -8.55
N ASP A 81 -17.03 -14.28 -8.33
CA ASP A 81 -17.71 -15.25 -9.17
C ASP A 81 -18.28 -14.63 -10.48
N THR A 82 -18.22 -13.30 -10.63
CA THR A 82 -18.60 -12.59 -11.86
C THR A 82 -17.39 -12.32 -12.76
N LEU A 83 -16.18 -12.47 -12.24
CA LEU A 83 -14.95 -12.28 -12.99
C LEU A 83 -14.75 -13.43 -13.97
N LYS A 84 -14.00 -13.14 -15.04
CA LYS A 84 -13.69 -14.09 -16.12
C LYS A 84 -12.18 -14.26 -16.26
N PRO A 85 -11.71 -15.39 -16.79
CA PRO A 85 -10.32 -15.53 -17.19
C PRO A 85 -9.91 -14.39 -18.13
N GLY A 86 -8.76 -13.75 -17.81
CA GLY A 86 -8.24 -12.62 -18.57
C GLY A 86 -8.83 -11.26 -18.17
N ASP A 87 -9.67 -11.17 -17.13
CA ASP A 87 -10.06 -9.89 -16.54
C ASP A 87 -8.88 -9.25 -15.82
N VAL A 88 -8.76 -7.92 -15.91
CA VAL A 88 -7.82 -7.10 -15.12
C VAL A 88 -8.56 -5.86 -14.65
N LEU A 89 -8.48 -5.60 -13.36
CA LEU A 89 -9.13 -4.47 -12.70
C LEU A 89 -8.10 -3.39 -12.40
N ILE A 90 -8.49 -2.12 -12.47
CA ILE A 90 -7.64 -0.95 -12.18
C ILE A 90 -8.41 0.11 -11.41
N THR A 91 -7.70 0.80 -10.51
CA THR A 91 -8.13 2.07 -9.92
C THR A 91 -6.92 2.86 -9.42
N ASN A 92 -7.07 4.15 -9.29
CA ASN A 92 -6.17 5.02 -8.51
C ASN A 92 -6.96 5.86 -7.51
N ASP A 93 -8.12 5.41 -7.08
CA ASP A 93 -8.94 6.10 -6.08
C ASP A 93 -8.20 6.19 -4.74
N PRO A 94 -7.87 7.42 -4.27
CA PRO A 94 -7.10 7.60 -3.03
C PRO A 94 -7.78 7.05 -1.77
N TRP A 95 -9.10 7.01 -1.74
CA TRP A 95 -9.87 6.51 -0.59
C TRP A 95 -10.07 5.00 -0.61
N MET A 96 -9.81 4.35 -1.76
CA MET A 96 -9.91 2.89 -1.89
C MET A 96 -8.56 2.19 -1.71
N THR A 97 -7.46 2.80 -2.21
CA THR A 97 -6.13 2.16 -2.23
C THR A 97 -5.06 3.08 -1.64
N ALA A 98 -3.99 3.38 -2.37
CA ALA A 98 -2.76 3.97 -1.82
C ALA A 98 -2.83 5.46 -1.42
N SER A 99 -4.03 6.06 -1.40
CA SER A 99 -4.27 7.44 -0.94
C SER A 99 -3.61 8.55 -1.79
N GLN A 100 -3.30 8.24 -3.05
CA GLN A 100 -2.73 9.18 -4.02
C GLN A 100 -3.13 8.77 -5.42
N ILE A 101 -3.52 9.71 -6.28
CA ILE A 101 -3.95 9.36 -7.65
C ILE A 101 -2.80 8.93 -8.56
N ASN A 102 -1.56 9.20 -8.19
CA ASN A 102 -0.39 8.68 -8.90
C ASN A 102 -0.22 7.16 -8.72
N ASP A 103 -0.84 6.57 -7.69
CA ASP A 103 -0.63 5.18 -7.34
C ASP A 103 -1.69 4.29 -8.01
N LEU A 104 -1.30 3.67 -9.12
CA LEU A 104 -2.16 2.77 -9.87
C LEU A 104 -2.16 1.37 -9.24
N THR A 105 -3.31 0.94 -8.76
CA THR A 105 -3.51 -0.42 -8.24
C THR A 105 -4.18 -1.28 -9.29
N ILE A 106 -3.56 -2.41 -9.64
CA ILE A 106 -4.05 -3.38 -10.62
C ILE A 106 -4.24 -4.74 -9.95
N ALA A 107 -5.42 -5.35 -10.14
CA ALA A 107 -5.75 -6.67 -9.63
C ALA A 107 -6.19 -7.62 -10.75
N THR A 108 -5.67 -8.85 -10.73
CA THR A 108 -5.92 -9.89 -11.73
C THR A 108 -6.39 -11.18 -11.04
N PRO A 109 -7.57 -11.73 -11.39
CA PRO A 109 -8.04 -12.99 -10.84
C PRO A 109 -7.30 -14.18 -11.44
N VAL A 110 -6.99 -15.16 -10.61
CA VAL A 110 -6.37 -16.43 -11.01
C VAL A 110 -7.43 -17.51 -11.09
N PHE A 111 -7.46 -18.21 -12.22
CA PHE A 111 -8.43 -19.27 -12.47
C PHE A 111 -7.77 -20.65 -12.50
N LYS A 112 -8.40 -21.61 -11.81
CA LYS A 112 -8.08 -23.05 -11.92
C LYS A 112 -9.37 -23.83 -12.10
N ASN A 113 -9.42 -24.70 -13.09
CA ASN A 113 -10.61 -25.54 -13.40
C ASN A 113 -11.91 -24.71 -13.55
N GLY A 114 -11.83 -23.52 -14.18
CA GLY A 114 -12.98 -22.65 -14.43
C GLY A 114 -13.48 -21.84 -13.22
N ARG A 115 -12.82 -21.93 -12.07
CA ARG A 115 -13.13 -21.16 -10.84
C ARG A 115 -12.02 -20.19 -10.54
N ALA A 116 -12.36 -18.95 -10.17
CA ALA A 116 -11.41 -17.99 -9.62
C ALA A 116 -10.98 -18.47 -8.22
N ILE A 117 -9.68 -18.64 -7.98
CA ILE A 117 -9.13 -19.21 -6.74
C ILE A 117 -8.33 -18.21 -5.91
N ALA A 118 -7.88 -17.12 -6.51
CA ALA A 118 -7.05 -16.09 -5.90
C ALA A 118 -7.09 -14.82 -6.73
N LEU A 119 -6.52 -13.72 -6.20
CA LEU A 119 -6.17 -12.54 -6.98
C LEU A 119 -4.70 -12.22 -6.74
N PHE A 120 -3.97 -11.84 -7.79
CA PHE A 120 -2.72 -11.09 -7.65
C PHE A 120 -3.00 -9.62 -7.83
N ALA A 121 -2.44 -8.80 -6.96
CA ALA A 121 -2.49 -7.36 -7.13
C ALA A 121 -1.11 -6.74 -6.93
N ASN A 122 -0.91 -5.63 -7.60
CA ASN A 122 0.22 -4.76 -7.37
C ASN A 122 -0.23 -3.30 -7.43
N CYS A 123 0.55 -2.45 -6.79
CA CYS A 123 0.40 -1.01 -6.83
C CYS A 123 1.76 -0.42 -7.16
N CYS A 124 1.82 0.53 -8.07
CA CYS A 124 3.04 1.31 -8.28
C CYS A 124 2.72 2.77 -8.58
N HIS A 125 3.67 3.61 -8.26
CA HIS A 125 3.60 5.04 -8.53
C HIS A 125 3.78 5.32 -10.03
N ALA A 126 2.76 5.90 -10.66
CA ALA A 126 2.87 6.39 -12.03
C ALA A 126 3.74 7.66 -12.07
N LEU A 127 4.73 7.68 -12.95
CA LEU A 127 5.63 8.82 -13.12
C LEU A 127 4.86 10.13 -13.42
N ASP A 128 3.76 10.01 -14.14
CA ASP A 128 2.89 11.13 -14.50
C ASP A 128 1.43 10.64 -14.57
N ILE A 129 0.55 11.40 -13.98
CA ILE A 129 -0.90 11.16 -14.03
C ILE A 129 -1.66 12.41 -14.55
N GLY A 130 -0.94 13.35 -15.15
CA GLY A 130 -1.48 14.65 -15.55
C GLY A 130 -1.60 15.62 -14.36
N GLY A 131 -2.42 16.63 -14.53
CA GLY A 131 -2.68 17.62 -13.48
C GLY A 131 -1.42 18.31 -12.94
N ARG A 132 -1.45 18.63 -11.65
CA ARG A 132 -0.34 19.29 -10.93
C ARG A 132 0.70 18.32 -10.38
N GLY A 133 0.48 17.01 -10.50
CA GLY A 133 1.35 15.99 -9.94
C GLY A 133 1.36 16.01 -8.39
N LEU A 134 2.53 15.76 -7.79
CA LEU A 134 2.72 15.69 -6.31
C LEU A 134 2.76 17.08 -5.63
N ALA A 135 2.00 18.05 -6.12
CA ALA A 135 2.06 19.42 -5.64
C ALA A 135 1.34 19.57 -4.29
N ALA A 136 2.05 20.05 -3.27
CA ALA A 136 1.49 20.31 -1.95
C ALA A 136 0.46 21.48 -1.96
N ASP A 137 0.46 22.31 -2.99
CA ASP A 137 -0.44 23.46 -3.14
C ASP A 137 -1.72 23.17 -3.94
N SER A 138 -1.99 21.91 -4.29
CA SER A 138 -3.27 21.46 -4.82
C SER A 138 -4.39 21.69 -3.80
N ARG A 139 -5.57 22.11 -4.26
CA ARG A 139 -6.71 22.46 -3.40
C ARG A 139 -7.78 21.36 -3.35
N SER A 140 -7.79 20.52 -4.35
CA SER A 140 -8.70 19.38 -4.45
C SER A 140 -8.07 18.27 -5.28
N VAL A 141 -8.53 17.03 -5.10
CA VAL A 141 -8.09 15.88 -5.89
C VAL A 141 -8.27 16.09 -7.41
N TYR A 142 -9.21 16.93 -7.83
CA TYR A 142 -9.45 17.24 -9.25
C TYR A 142 -8.32 18.07 -9.90
N GLU A 143 -7.49 18.73 -9.12
CA GLU A 143 -6.31 19.44 -9.63
C GLU A 143 -5.10 18.51 -9.76
N GLU A 144 -5.10 17.36 -9.09
CA GLU A 144 -3.94 16.48 -8.94
C GLU A 144 -3.68 15.61 -10.17
N GLY A 145 -4.70 15.37 -10.99
CA GLY A 145 -4.54 14.64 -12.26
C GLY A 145 -5.73 13.77 -12.62
N LEU A 146 -5.48 12.76 -13.46
CA LEU A 146 -6.49 11.84 -13.95
C LEU A 146 -6.93 10.89 -12.83
N TYR A 147 -8.19 10.98 -12.45
CA TYR A 147 -8.84 10.09 -11.50
C TYR A 147 -9.53 8.93 -12.23
N LEU A 148 -9.09 7.71 -11.96
CA LEU A 148 -9.66 6.48 -12.50
C LEU A 148 -10.47 5.76 -11.41
N PRO A 149 -11.80 5.74 -11.52
CA PRO A 149 -12.60 4.91 -10.62
C PRO A 149 -12.27 3.42 -10.85
N LEU A 150 -12.80 2.55 -10.02
CA LEU A 150 -12.59 1.11 -10.17
C LEU A 150 -13.25 0.59 -11.46
N LEU A 151 -12.43 0.15 -12.41
CA LEU A 151 -12.79 -0.26 -13.77
C LEU A 151 -12.18 -1.61 -14.14
N LYS A 152 -12.74 -2.26 -15.16
CA LYS A 152 -12.04 -3.31 -15.91
C LYS A 152 -11.13 -2.66 -16.94
N LEU A 153 -9.83 -2.86 -16.78
CA LEU A 153 -8.80 -2.46 -17.73
C LEU A 153 -8.70 -3.44 -18.91
N VAL A 154 -8.91 -4.73 -18.57
CA VAL A 154 -9.03 -5.82 -19.55
C VAL A 154 -10.30 -6.58 -19.23
N ASP A 155 -11.15 -6.84 -20.23
CA ASP A 155 -12.36 -7.64 -20.12
C ASP A 155 -12.22 -8.94 -20.90
N ALA A 156 -12.14 -10.05 -20.20
CA ALA A 156 -11.98 -11.40 -20.76
C ALA A 156 -10.84 -11.47 -21.82
N GLY A 157 -9.68 -10.93 -21.50
CA GLY A 157 -8.49 -10.94 -22.34
C GLY A 157 -8.43 -9.85 -23.43
N LYS A 158 -9.40 -8.93 -23.47
CA LYS A 158 -9.43 -7.82 -24.42
C LYS A 158 -9.20 -6.49 -23.71
N LEU A 159 -8.20 -5.73 -24.16
CA LEU A 159 -7.94 -4.38 -23.67
C LEU A 159 -9.19 -3.50 -23.85
N VAL A 160 -9.51 -2.71 -22.84
CA VAL A 160 -10.54 -1.68 -22.94
C VAL A 160 -9.89 -0.40 -23.45
N GLU A 161 -9.64 -0.35 -24.76
CA GLU A 161 -8.90 0.72 -25.45
C GLU A 161 -9.29 2.15 -25.03
N PRO A 162 -10.59 2.49 -24.84
CA PRO A 162 -10.97 3.84 -24.38
C PRO A 162 -10.27 4.29 -23.09
N ILE A 163 -9.93 3.37 -22.15
CA ILE A 163 -9.22 3.72 -20.91
C ILE A 163 -7.79 4.14 -21.26
N PHE A 164 -7.11 3.39 -22.15
CA PHE A 164 -5.76 3.74 -22.60
C PHE A 164 -5.74 5.06 -23.38
N ASP A 165 -6.75 5.33 -24.19
CA ASP A 165 -6.88 6.60 -24.93
C ASP A 165 -7.06 7.78 -23.97
N ILE A 166 -7.87 7.61 -22.90
CA ILE A 166 -8.04 8.63 -21.87
C ILE A 166 -6.70 8.87 -21.15
N ILE A 167 -5.96 7.82 -20.78
CA ILE A 167 -4.65 7.95 -20.15
C ILE A 167 -3.70 8.71 -21.07
N ARG A 168 -3.56 8.29 -22.34
CA ARG A 168 -2.69 8.97 -23.35
C ARG A 168 -2.98 10.45 -23.48
N ALA A 169 -4.27 10.82 -23.45
CA ALA A 169 -4.68 12.21 -23.59
C ALA A 169 -4.40 13.09 -22.38
N ASN A 170 -4.19 12.51 -21.20
CA ASN A 170 -4.08 13.25 -19.95
C ASN A 170 -2.66 13.29 -19.38
N VAL A 171 -1.76 12.39 -19.76
CA VAL A 171 -0.39 12.32 -19.24
C VAL A 171 0.63 12.92 -20.20
N ARG A 172 1.77 13.40 -19.67
CA ARG A 172 2.85 14.04 -20.45
C ARG A 172 3.78 13.03 -21.11
N THR A 173 3.91 11.84 -20.47
CA THR A 173 4.81 10.75 -20.90
C THR A 173 4.00 9.45 -21.09
N PRO A 174 3.10 9.40 -22.12
CA PRO A 174 2.14 8.31 -22.26
C PRO A 174 2.80 6.94 -22.51
N GLU A 175 3.92 6.88 -23.21
CA GLU A 175 4.59 5.61 -23.51
C GLU A 175 5.14 4.95 -22.24
N GLU A 176 5.74 5.75 -21.36
CA GLU A 176 6.28 5.29 -20.08
C GLU A 176 5.16 4.86 -19.13
N VAL A 177 4.11 5.64 -18.99
CA VAL A 177 2.97 5.34 -18.10
C VAL A 177 2.23 4.09 -18.56
N ILE A 178 1.93 3.97 -19.86
CA ILE A 178 1.26 2.79 -20.41
C ILE A 178 2.17 1.57 -20.37
N GLY A 179 3.48 1.77 -20.58
CA GLY A 179 4.48 0.73 -20.43
C GLY A 179 4.48 0.14 -19.02
N ASP A 180 4.42 0.98 -17.98
CA ASP A 180 4.34 0.51 -16.59
C ASP A 180 3.00 -0.19 -16.29
N ILE A 181 1.88 0.29 -16.83
CA ILE A 181 0.59 -0.41 -16.71
C ILE A 181 0.66 -1.82 -17.31
N HIS A 182 1.26 -1.98 -18.50
CA HIS A 182 1.47 -3.31 -19.07
C HIS A 182 2.42 -4.16 -18.21
N SER A 183 3.45 -3.56 -17.64
CA SER A 183 4.37 -4.25 -16.72
C SER A 183 3.65 -4.74 -15.45
N GLN A 184 2.71 -3.97 -14.91
CA GLN A 184 1.86 -4.38 -13.78
C GLN A 184 0.97 -5.59 -14.14
N ILE A 185 0.37 -5.61 -15.33
CA ILE A 185 -0.43 -6.73 -15.83
C ILE A 185 0.44 -7.99 -15.94
N ILE A 186 1.60 -7.88 -16.60
CA ILE A 186 2.56 -8.98 -16.81
C ILE A 186 3.05 -9.52 -15.45
N ALA A 187 3.35 -8.65 -14.49
CA ALA A 187 3.77 -9.06 -13.16
C ALA A 187 2.71 -9.90 -12.44
N ASN A 188 1.44 -9.52 -12.52
CA ASN A 188 0.33 -10.31 -11.97
C ASN A 188 0.20 -11.67 -12.69
N GLU A 189 0.40 -11.72 -14.01
CA GLU A 189 0.39 -12.98 -14.78
C GLU A 189 1.53 -13.91 -14.36
N VAL A 190 2.75 -13.37 -14.14
CA VAL A 190 3.89 -14.15 -13.62
C VAL A 190 3.56 -14.74 -12.27
N GLY A 191 3.01 -13.94 -11.34
CA GLY A 191 2.56 -14.43 -10.03
C GLY A 191 1.49 -15.52 -10.16
N ALA A 192 0.51 -15.33 -11.04
CA ALA A 192 -0.57 -16.29 -11.28
C ALA A 192 -0.05 -17.63 -11.81
N GLN A 193 0.87 -17.62 -12.77
CA GLN A 193 1.49 -18.83 -13.32
C GLN A 193 2.31 -19.59 -12.26
N GLN A 194 3.09 -18.86 -11.45
CA GLN A 194 3.85 -19.45 -10.35
C GLN A 194 2.93 -20.09 -9.31
N LEU A 195 1.81 -19.44 -8.97
CA LEU A 195 0.82 -19.99 -8.07
C LEU A 195 0.19 -21.28 -8.63
N LEU A 196 -0.19 -21.30 -9.90
CA LEU A 196 -0.77 -22.50 -10.52
C LEU A 196 0.23 -23.67 -10.52
N SER A 197 1.50 -23.41 -10.85
CA SER A 197 2.57 -24.41 -10.80
C SER A 197 2.78 -24.93 -9.37
N PHE A 198 2.78 -24.05 -8.38
CA PHE A 198 2.84 -24.38 -6.96
C PHE A 198 1.68 -25.29 -6.53
N LEU A 199 0.44 -24.95 -6.91
CA LEU A 199 -0.73 -25.74 -6.58
C LEU A 199 -0.69 -27.15 -7.21
N ASP A 200 -0.18 -27.25 -8.44
CA ASP A 200 -0.02 -28.53 -9.13
C ASP A 200 1.08 -29.40 -8.47
N GLU A 201 2.21 -28.81 -8.11
CA GLU A 201 3.32 -29.46 -7.41
C GLU A 201 2.87 -30.12 -6.08
N PHE A 202 2.03 -29.41 -5.31
CA PHE A 202 1.56 -29.88 -4.01
C PHE A 202 0.18 -30.58 -4.05
N GLY A 203 -0.42 -30.73 -5.23
CA GLY A 203 -1.73 -31.37 -5.40
C GLY A 203 -2.88 -30.59 -4.76
N LEU A 204 -2.76 -29.25 -4.66
CA LEU A 204 -3.76 -28.39 -4.06
C LEU A 204 -4.78 -27.89 -5.10
N ALA A 205 -6.07 -27.89 -4.73
CA ALA A 205 -7.12 -27.38 -5.58
C ALA A 205 -7.13 -25.83 -5.63
N ASP A 206 -6.88 -25.20 -4.49
CA ASP A 206 -6.85 -23.75 -4.27
C ASP A 206 -5.97 -23.41 -3.05
N ILE A 207 -5.96 -22.14 -2.64
CA ILE A 207 -5.21 -21.67 -1.47
C ILE A 207 -6.09 -21.40 -0.23
N GLU A 208 -7.38 -21.70 -0.25
CA GLU A 208 -8.29 -21.25 0.81
C GLU A 208 -7.91 -21.77 2.21
N SER A 209 -7.68 -23.07 2.35
CA SER A 209 -7.28 -23.67 3.63
C SER A 209 -5.89 -23.17 4.08
N LEU A 210 -4.96 -23.02 3.14
CA LEU A 210 -3.63 -22.50 3.41
C LEU A 210 -3.71 -21.04 3.87
N ALA A 211 -4.54 -20.23 3.22
CA ALA A 211 -4.76 -18.82 3.58
C ALA A 211 -5.34 -18.68 4.99
N ASP A 212 -6.34 -19.50 5.35
CA ASP A 212 -6.92 -19.49 6.69
C ASP A 212 -5.84 -19.80 7.76
N GLU A 213 -5.03 -20.87 7.59
CA GLU A 213 -3.95 -21.24 8.51
C GLU A 213 -2.87 -20.15 8.64
N ILE A 214 -2.42 -19.56 7.52
CA ILE A 214 -1.41 -18.49 7.50
C ILE A 214 -1.93 -17.26 8.25
N ILE A 215 -3.16 -16.83 7.94
CA ILE A 215 -3.77 -15.62 8.51
C ILE A 215 -4.01 -15.80 10.01
N ASP A 216 -4.58 -16.93 10.43
CA ASP A 216 -4.88 -17.21 11.83
C ASP A 216 -3.60 -17.32 12.66
N ARG A 217 -2.53 -17.91 12.10
CA ARG A 217 -1.22 -17.97 12.75
C ARG A 217 -0.58 -16.58 12.91
N THR A 218 -0.67 -15.74 11.89
CA THR A 218 -0.19 -14.36 11.98
C THR A 218 -0.97 -13.56 13.01
N GLU A 219 -2.30 -13.70 13.04
CA GLU A 219 -3.14 -13.09 14.07
C GLU A 219 -2.73 -13.54 15.49
N ALA A 220 -2.57 -14.84 15.70
CA ALA A 220 -2.14 -15.38 16.99
C ALA A 220 -0.77 -14.81 17.43
N ALA A 221 0.18 -14.70 16.51
CA ALA A 221 1.49 -14.11 16.79
C ALA A 221 1.39 -12.61 17.13
N MET A 222 0.55 -11.85 16.41
CA MET A 222 0.30 -10.43 16.71
C MET A 222 -0.37 -10.26 18.06
N ARG A 223 -1.39 -11.07 18.38
CA ARG A 223 -2.06 -11.05 19.70
C ARG A 223 -1.10 -11.38 20.85
N ALA A 224 -0.24 -12.37 20.67
CA ALA A 224 0.79 -12.70 21.65
C ALA A 224 1.79 -11.55 21.85
N ALA A 225 2.18 -10.85 20.78
CA ALA A 225 3.05 -9.68 20.85
C ALA A 225 2.37 -8.50 21.57
N ILE A 226 1.08 -8.25 21.31
CA ILE A 226 0.29 -7.21 21.99
C ILE A 226 0.13 -7.53 23.47
N SER A 227 -0.18 -8.78 23.84
CA SER A 227 -0.34 -9.21 25.23
C SER A 227 0.93 -9.04 26.09
N ALA A 228 2.10 -8.89 25.46
CA ALA A 228 3.35 -8.60 26.16
C ALA A 228 3.49 -7.12 26.54
N ILE A 229 2.62 -6.24 26.06
CA ILE A 229 2.57 -4.82 26.42
C ILE A 229 1.59 -4.67 27.60
N PRO A 230 1.95 -3.96 28.68
CA PRO A 230 1.00 -3.71 29.77
C PRO A 230 -0.27 -3.02 29.28
N ASP A 231 -1.43 -3.40 29.85
CA ASP A 231 -2.68 -2.70 29.56
C ASP A 231 -2.58 -1.22 29.95
N GLY A 232 -3.09 -0.32 29.09
CA GLY A 232 -3.05 1.11 29.37
C GLY A 232 -3.29 1.99 28.14
N ASP A 233 -3.35 3.29 28.41
CA ASP A 233 -3.43 4.35 27.41
C ASP A 233 -2.06 5.03 27.30
N TYR A 234 -1.44 4.91 26.14
CA TYR A 234 -0.14 5.51 25.83
C TYR A 234 -0.34 6.67 24.86
N ARG A 235 0.16 7.85 25.20
CA ARG A 235 -0.13 9.08 24.46
C ARG A 235 1.14 9.72 23.94
N SER A 236 1.04 10.27 22.73
CA SER A 236 2.06 11.12 22.14
C SER A 236 1.43 12.23 21.32
N GLN A 237 2.22 13.26 21.09
CA GLN A 237 1.87 14.36 20.18
C GLN A 237 3.07 14.69 19.31
N MET A 238 2.83 14.92 18.04
CA MET A 238 3.83 15.46 17.13
C MET A 238 3.31 16.74 16.50
N LYS A 239 4.18 17.74 16.41
CA LYS A 239 3.93 18.98 15.69
C LYS A 239 4.90 19.08 14.53
N ILE A 240 4.36 19.27 13.36
CA ILE A 240 5.12 19.51 12.14
C ILE A 240 4.81 20.88 11.60
N ASP A 241 5.70 21.42 10.79
CA ASP A 241 5.46 22.67 10.11
C ASP A 241 4.17 22.57 9.28
N GLY A 242 3.39 23.62 9.34
CA GLY A 242 2.16 23.74 8.60
C GLY A 242 2.24 24.88 7.58
N PHE A 243 1.12 25.54 7.35
CA PHE A 243 0.98 26.63 6.41
C PHE A 243 0.48 27.88 7.15
N ASP A 244 0.93 29.05 6.69
CA ASP A 244 0.55 30.35 7.28
C ASP A 244 0.79 30.42 8.79
N ASP A 245 1.97 29.97 9.24
CA ASP A 245 2.38 29.91 10.66
C ASP A 245 1.45 29.05 11.56
N LYS A 246 0.64 28.19 10.97
CA LYS A 246 -0.22 27.23 11.70
C LYS A 246 0.38 25.83 11.63
N PRO A 247 0.95 25.32 12.73
CA PRO A 247 1.49 23.96 12.76
C PRO A 247 0.38 22.93 12.58
N ILE A 248 0.71 21.82 11.94
CA ILE A 248 -0.13 20.63 11.93
C ILE A 248 0.23 19.79 13.17
N THR A 249 -0.78 19.47 13.96
CA THR A 249 -0.63 18.62 15.14
C THR A 249 -1.21 17.23 14.87
N ILE A 250 -0.43 16.21 15.17
CA ILE A 250 -0.86 14.81 15.19
C ILE A 250 -0.95 14.40 16.65
N GLU A 251 -2.16 14.12 17.13
CA GLU A 251 -2.42 13.50 18.42
C GLU A 251 -2.53 12.00 18.26
N CYS A 252 -1.96 11.23 19.17
CA CYS A 252 -2.02 9.78 19.12
C CYS A 252 -2.26 9.21 20.52
N CYS A 253 -3.23 8.32 20.62
CA CYS A 253 -3.48 7.52 21.80
C CYS A 253 -3.49 6.03 21.40
N VAL A 254 -2.49 5.28 21.87
CA VAL A 254 -2.45 3.82 21.73
C VAL A 254 -3.05 3.22 22.99
N ARG A 255 -4.16 2.48 22.84
CA ARG A 255 -4.81 1.74 23.92
C ARG A 255 -4.53 0.26 23.79
N VAL A 256 -3.96 -0.34 24.81
CA VAL A 256 -3.72 -1.78 24.90
C VAL A 256 -4.67 -2.37 25.90
N LYS A 257 -5.42 -3.40 25.49
CA LYS A 257 -6.34 -4.13 26.36
C LYS A 257 -6.28 -5.62 26.02
N GLY A 258 -5.59 -6.35 26.88
CA GLY A 258 -5.35 -7.77 26.68
C GLY A 258 -4.51 -8.03 25.43
N ASP A 259 -5.11 -8.59 24.38
CA ASP A 259 -4.47 -8.91 23.11
C ASP A 259 -4.98 -8.06 21.93
N ASP A 260 -5.75 -7.01 22.23
CA ASP A 260 -6.21 -6.02 21.25
C ASP A 260 -5.50 -4.67 21.45
N LEU A 261 -5.26 -3.98 20.31
CA LEU A 261 -4.62 -2.67 20.26
C LEU A 261 -5.47 -1.70 19.44
N GLU A 262 -5.79 -0.55 20.01
CA GLU A 262 -6.47 0.54 19.33
C GLU A 262 -5.55 1.76 19.25
N VAL A 263 -5.50 2.39 18.07
CA VAL A 263 -4.86 3.70 17.85
C VAL A 263 -5.92 4.72 17.51
N ASP A 264 -6.00 5.78 18.30
CA ASP A 264 -6.95 6.86 18.14
C ASP A 264 -6.22 8.19 17.92
N TYR A 265 -6.46 8.80 16.77
CA TYR A 265 -5.90 10.09 16.38
C TYR A 265 -6.83 11.27 16.69
N ALA A 266 -7.80 11.09 17.57
CA ALA A 266 -8.70 12.17 18.01
C ALA A 266 -7.91 13.33 18.62
N GLY A 267 -8.23 14.56 18.21
CA GLY A 267 -7.50 15.77 18.60
C GLY A 267 -6.47 16.25 17.58
N SER A 268 -6.17 15.45 16.57
CA SER A 268 -5.33 15.88 15.43
C SER A 268 -5.96 17.03 14.68
N SER A 269 -5.13 17.84 13.98
CA SER A 269 -5.56 18.97 13.17
C SER A 269 -6.64 18.58 12.16
N GLY A 270 -7.53 19.53 11.81
CA GLY A 270 -8.48 19.35 10.72
C GLY A 270 -7.79 19.28 9.36
N GLN A 271 -8.48 18.75 8.34
CA GLN A 271 -8.02 18.80 6.96
C GLN A 271 -7.83 20.25 6.50
N VAL A 272 -6.90 20.46 5.58
CA VAL A 272 -6.52 21.78 5.06
C VAL A 272 -6.83 21.90 3.56
N PRO A 273 -7.01 23.12 3.01
CA PRO A 273 -7.26 23.31 1.57
C PRO A 273 -5.95 23.26 0.76
N LEU A 274 -5.13 22.26 1.02
CA LEU A 274 -3.82 22.01 0.43
C LEU A 274 -3.60 20.50 0.25
N GLY A 275 -2.70 20.11 -0.64
CA GLY A 275 -2.47 18.73 -1.07
C GLY A 275 -1.71 17.84 -0.07
N VAL A 276 -1.81 18.10 1.22
CA VAL A 276 -1.07 17.38 2.27
C VAL A 276 -1.97 16.51 3.16
N ASN A 277 -3.26 16.48 2.85
CA ASN A 277 -4.19 15.66 3.62
C ASN A 277 -3.96 14.17 3.37
N VAL A 278 -4.38 13.36 4.31
CA VAL A 278 -4.20 11.91 4.29
C VAL A 278 -5.56 11.22 4.35
N ALA A 279 -5.85 10.32 3.43
CA ALA A 279 -7.01 9.45 3.52
C ALA A 279 -6.78 8.36 4.59
N LEU A 280 -7.86 7.89 5.21
CA LEU A 280 -7.78 6.99 6.38
C LEU A 280 -7.02 5.69 6.09
N ASN A 281 -7.15 5.13 4.89
CA ASN A 281 -6.45 3.90 4.49
C ASN A 281 -4.92 4.03 4.57
N TYR A 282 -4.35 5.19 4.21
CA TYR A 282 -2.92 5.47 4.33
C TYR A 282 -2.51 5.65 5.80
N THR A 283 -3.30 6.36 6.58
CA THR A 283 -3.11 6.50 8.04
C THR A 283 -3.08 5.11 8.69
N GLN A 284 -4.03 4.25 8.35
CA GLN A 284 -4.08 2.86 8.83
C GLN A 284 -2.85 2.07 8.38
N GLY A 285 -2.45 2.21 7.11
CA GLY A 285 -1.31 1.53 6.52
C GLY A 285 0.01 1.84 7.23
N TYR A 286 0.32 3.12 7.41
CA TYR A 286 1.56 3.55 8.06
C TYR A 286 1.54 3.32 9.58
N THR A 287 0.41 3.50 10.23
CA THR A 287 0.25 3.19 11.66
C THR A 287 0.51 1.71 11.92
N THR A 288 -0.12 0.82 11.14
CA THR A 288 0.10 -0.63 11.26
C THR A 288 1.56 -1.01 10.99
N TYR A 289 2.20 -0.37 10.02
CA TYR A 289 3.62 -0.55 9.74
C TYR A 289 4.47 -0.21 10.98
N GLY A 290 4.24 0.95 11.59
CA GLY A 290 4.96 1.36 12.81
C GLY A 290 4.78 0.37 13.97
N ILE A 291 3.53 -0.05 14.22
CA ILE A 291 3.22 -1.06 15.24
C ILE A 291 3.97 -2.36 14.95
N LYS A 292 3.87 -2.86 13.71
CA LYS A 292 4.45 -4.13 13.34
C LYS A 292 5.97 -4.14 13.46
N CYS A 293 6.63 -3.06 13.06
CA CYS A 293 8.08 -2.88 13.25
C CYS A 293 8.49 -2.94 14.73
N ALA A 294 7.67 -2.38 15.63
CA ALA A 294 7.95 -2.35 17.05
C ALA A 294 7.71 -3.69 17.76
N ILE A 295 6.66 -4.44 17.39
CA ILE A 295 6.22 -5.58 18.22
C ILE A 295 6.34 -6.94 17.54
N SER A 296 6.34 -7.01 16.20
CA SER A 296 6.32 -8.30 15.47
C SER A 296 7.00 -8.21 14.10
N PRO A 297 8.27 -7.73 14.01
CA PRO A 297 8.97 -7.55 12.74
C PRO A 297 9.30 -8.88 12.03
N GLU A 298 9.46 -9.97 12.79
CA GLU A 298 9.88 -11.28 12.26
C GLU A 298 8.75 -12.02 11.55
N VAL A 299 7.48 -11.72 11.85
CA VAL A 299 6.34 -12.42 11.25
C VAL A 299 6.01 -11.78 9.90
N PRO A 300 5.95 -12.53 8.79
CA PRO A 300 5.56 -11.95 7.51
C PRO A 300 4.18 -11.30 7.56
N ASN A 301 4.04 -10.14 6.91
CA ASN A 301 2.81 -9.36 6.92
C ASN A 301 1.72 -9.98 6.03
N ASN A 302 0.51 -10.07 6.55
CA ASN A 302 -0.70 -10.47 5.83
C ASN A 302 -1.95 -9.97 6.57
N ALA A 303 -3.15 -10.38 6.15
CA ALA A 303 -4.40 -9.96 6.75
C ALA A 303 -4.52 -10.24 8.26
N GLY A 304 -3.82 -11.24 8.79
CA GLY A 304 -3.77 -11.55 10.24
C GLY A 304 -3.11 -10.45 11.07
N SER A 305 -2.16 -9.70 10.46
CA SER A 305 -1.50 -8.59 11.14
C SER A 305 -2.45 -7.45 11.50
N PHE A 306 -3.55 -7.29 10.76
CA PHE A 306 -4.49 -6.18 10.93
C PHE A 306 -5.62 -6.50 11.92
N ARG A 307 -5.97 -7.80 12.12
CA ARG A 307 -7.15 -8.20 12.89
C ARG A 307 -7.17 -7.71 14.34
N PRO A 308 -6.08 -7.79 15.13
CA PRO A 308 -6.07 -7.30 16.51
C PRO A 308 -5.78 -5.80 16.62
N VAL A 309 -5.65 -5.06 15.52
CA VAL A 309 -5.26 -3.65 15.50
C VAL A 309 -6.38 -2.82 14.89
N ARG A 310 -6.94 -1.91 15.66
CA ARG A 310 -7.94 -0.94 15.22
C ARG A 310 -7.35 0.46 15.17
N ILE A 311 -7.49 1.15 14.05
CA ILE A 311 -6.96 2.50 13.86
C ILE A 311 -8.09 3.41 13.43
N THR A 312 -8.25 4.53 14.15
CA THR A 312 -9.29 5.53 13.93
C THR A 312 -8.72 6.94 13.90
N ALA A 313 -9.32 7.78 13.07
CA ALA A 313 -9.10 9.23 13.07
C ALA A 313 -10.46 9.93 12.79
N PRO A 314 -10.76 11.07 13.40
CA PRO A 314 -12.00 11.79 13.15
C PRO A 314 -12.16 12.13 11.67
N GLU A 315 -13.36 11.96 11.14
CA GLU A 315 -13.69 12.34 9.76
C GLU A 315 -13.46 13.85 9.57
N GLY A 316 -12.83 14.24 8.46
CA GLY A 316 -12.43 15.62 8.20
C GLY A 316 -11.19 16.08 8.97
N SER A 317 -10.48 15.19 9.68
CA SER A 317 -9.14 15.48 10.20
C SER A 317 -8.09 15.33 9.10
N ILE A 318 -6.90 15.88 9.37
CA ILE A 318 -5.73 15.78 8.45
C ILE A 318 -5.35 14.33 8.14
N LEU A 319 -5.66 13.37 9.01
CA LEU A 319 -5.38 11.94 8.89
C LEU A 319 -6.59 11.10 8.43
N ASN A 320 -7.73 11.74 8.20
CA ASN A 320 -8.94 11.12 7.64
C ASN A 320 -9.70 12.16 6.81
N ALA A 321 -9.05 12.59 5.74
CA ALA A 321 -9.58 13.60 4.85
C ALA A 321 -10.76 13.08 4.03
N VAL A 322 -11.75 13.96 3.84
CA VAL A 322 -12.97 13.67 3.10
C VAL A 322 -12.82 14.14 1.66
N HIS A 323 -13.24 13.29 0.71
CA HIS A 323 -13.33 13.69 -0.70
C HIS A 323 -14.15 15.00 -0.86
N PRO A 324 -13.71 15.97 -1.70
CA PRO A 324 -12.60 15.92 -2.65
C PRO A 324 -11.30 16.61 -2.17
N ALA A 325 -10.92 16.43 -0.90
CA ALA A 325 -9.67 17.00 -0.38
C ALA A 325 -8.46 16.59 -1.26
N ALA A 326 -7.52 17.52 -1.43
CA ALA A 326 -6.27 17.23 -2.11
C ALA A 326 -5.36 16.36 -1.22
N VAL A 327 -4.77 15.31 -1.77
CA VAL A 327 -4.00 14.27 -1.06
C VAL A 327 -2.67 13.94 -1.74
N GLY A 328 -2.29 14.65 -2.82
CA GLY A 328 -1.10 14.34 -3.60
C GLY A 328 0.21 14.38 -2.81
N GLY A 329 0.30 15.25 -1.80
CA GLY A 329 1.42 15.31 -0.86
C GLY A 329 1.17 14.61 0.48
N ARG A 330 0.30 13.59 0.55
CA ARG A 330 -0.07 12.87 1.78
C ARG A 330 1.11 12.37 2.61
N HIS A 331 2.22 12.06 1.95
CA HIS A 331 3.46 11.59 2.59
C HIS A 331 4.07 12.65 3.53
N LEU A 332 3.85 13.95 3.25
CA LEU A 332 4.34 15.06 4.07
C LEU A 332 3.73 15.07 5.50
N VAL A 333 2.62 14.38 5.69
CA VAL A 333 1.96 14.21 7.00
C VAL A 333 1.90 12.75 7.43
N GLY A 334 1.51 11.85 6.53
CA GLY A 334 1.25 10.45 6.86
C GLY A 334 2.49 9.66 7.29
N HIS A 335 3.69 10.04 6.83
CA HIS A 335 4.95 9.41 7.24
C HIS A 335 5.28 9.62 8.73
N PHE A 336 4.65 10.57 9.40
CA PHE A 336 4.83 10.78 10.83
C PHE A 336 4.00 9.81 11.69
N CYS A 337 3.04 9.08 11.14
CA CYS A 337 2.22 8.12 11.89
C CYS A 337 3.05 7.03 12.59
N PRO A 338 4.04 6.36 11.95
CA PRO A 338 4.88 5.37 12.61
C PRO A 338 5.62 5.92 13.83
N SER A 339 6.30 7.05 13.66
CA SER A 339 7.06 7.69 14.75
C SER A 339 6.15 8.15 15.89
N THR A 340 4.96 8.67 15.57
CA THR A 340 3.99 9.09 16.58
C THR A 340 3.51 7.90 17.41
N VAL A 341 3.26 6.74 16.79
CA VAL A 341 2.91 5.50 17.52
C VAL A 341 4.09 4.98 18.34
N MET A 342 5.31 4.97 17.78
CA MET A 342 6.51 4.53 18.50
C MET A 342 6.80 5.44 19.71
N MET A 343 6.60 6.75 19.57
CA MET A 343 6.70 7.69 20.71
C MET A 343 5.68 7.39 21.80
N ALA A 344 4.45 7.06 21.43
CA ALA A 344 3.42 6.69 22.42
C ALA A 344 3.83 5.44 23.20
N LEU A 345 4.43 4.45 22.53
CA LEU A 345 4.85 3.18 23.14
C LEU A 345 6.25 3.23 23.78
N ALA A 346 6.95 4.38 23.78
CA ALA A 346 8.35 4.46 24.20
C ALA A 346 8.57 4.01 25.66
N ASP A 347 7.69 4.38 26.58
CA ASP A 347 7.79 3.98 27.99
C ASP A 347 7.50 2.48 28.20
N ALA A 348 6.64 1.90 27.38
CA ALA A 348 6.29 0.47 27.46
C ALA A 348 7.29 -0.45 26.74
N LEU A 349 7.92 0.05 25.66
CA LEU A 349 8.78 -0.72 24.77
C LEU A 349 10.10 0.01 24.46
N PRO A 350 10.87 0.47 25.47
CA PRO A 350 12.04 1.34 25.25
C PRO A 350 13.15 0.70 24.40
N GLU A 351 13.21 -0.64 24.37
CA GLU A 351 14.23 -1.37 23.59
C GLU A 351 13.79 -1.72 22.15
N LYS A 352 12.49 -1.51 21.83
CA LYS A 352 11.89 -1.95 20.55
C LYS A 352 11.47 -0.81 19.66
N VAL A 353 11.36 0.40 20.19
CA VAL A 353 10.95 1.57 19.44
C VAL A 353 12.15 2.41 19.03
N GLN A 354 11.97 3.16 17.96
CA GLN A 354 12.94 4.10 17.44
C GLN A 354 12.49 5.53 17.80
N ALA A 355 13.43 6.38 18.17
CA ALA A 355 13.17 7.80 18.32
C ALA A 355 12.77 8.41 16.96
N PRO A 356 11.98 9.49 16.92
CA PRO A 356 11.71 10.20 15.69
C PRO A 356 13.00 10.66 15.00
N GLY A 357 13.05 10.46 13.69
CA GLY A 357 14.10 10.96 12.82
C GLY A 357 13.60 12.08 11.93
N PHE A 358 14.16 12.18 10.74
CA PHE A 358 13.55 12.94 9.66
C PHE A 358 12.51 12.04 8.98
N ASP A 359 11.30 12.04 9.47
CA ASP A 359 10.22 11.16 8.98
C ASP A 359 9.67 11.62 7.62
N GLY A 360 10.02 12.81 7.16
CA GLY A 360 9.65 13.34 5.86
C GLY A 360 10.47 12.75 4.71
N ILE A 361 9.95 12.88 3.52
CA ILE A 361 10.64 12.59 2.27
C ILE A 361 10.50 13.79 1.33
N TRP A 362 11.58 14.18 0.69
CA TRP A 362 11.56 15.21 -0.34
C TRP A 362 11.38 14.56 -1.70
N ASN A 363 10.36 14.99 -2.41
CA ASN A 363 10.06 14.54 -3.77
C ASN A 363 10.37 15.67 -4.73
N SER A 364 11.57 15.65 -5.33
CA SER A 364 11.93 16.61 -6.38
C SER A 364 11.39 16.09 -7.71
N GLN A 365 10.44 16.83 -8.29
CA GLN A 365 9.89 16.54 -9.60
C GLN A 365 10.58 17.41 -10.65
N LEU A 366 11.08 16.78 -11.69
CA LEU A 366 11.74 17.44 -12.80
C LEU A 366 11.01 17.04 -14.09
N GLU A 367 10.61 18.03 -14.86
CA GLU A 367 10.04 17.82 -16.19
C GLU A 367 10.63 18.81 -17.20
N GLY A 368 10.68 18.42 -18.45
CA GLY A 368 11.22 19.26 -19.49
C GLY A 368 11.30 18.58 -20.83
N GLU A 369 12.06 19.19 -21.73
CA GLU A 369 12.37 18.66 -23.07
C GLU A 369 13.87 18.44 -23.19
N LEU A 370 14.25 17.27 -23.69
CA LEU A 370 15.64 17.00 -24.07
C LEU A 370 15.95 17.78 -25.35
N GLY A 371 17.06 18.52 -25.33
CA GLY A 371 17.53 19.22 -26.52
C GLY A 371 17.90 18.23 -27.63
N GLY A 372 17.65 18.60 -28.88
CA GLY A 372 17.96 17.79 -30.06
C GLY A 372 16.79 17.66 -31.02
N GLU A 373 16.98 16.94 -32.13
CA GLU A 373 15.90 16.64 -33.07
C GLU A 373 14.86 15.75 -32.39
N GLY A 374 13.59 16.18 -32.36
CA GLY A 374 12.45 15.42 -31.88
C GLY A 374 11.80 15.88 -30.55
N HIS A 375 12.35 16.87 -29.88
CA HIS A 375 11.75 17.47 -28.66
C HIS A 375 11.16 16.45 -27.68
N LYS A 376 11.95 15.40 -27.33
CA LYS A 376 11.49 14.34 -26.44
C LYS A 376 11.28 14.91 -25.04
N ARG A 377 10.04 14.82 -24.54
CA ARG A 377 9.71 15.17 -23.15
C ARG A 377 10.29 14.14 -22.20
N PHE A 378 10.63 14.58 -21.01
CA PHE A 378 10.98 13.72 -19.88
C PHE A 378 10.24 14.19 -18.63
N ALA A 379 9.95 13.24 -17.75
CA ALA A 379 9.58 13.46 -16.36
C ALA A 379 10.49 12.59 -15.48
N TYR A 380 10.86 13.10 -14.31
CA TYR A 380 11.70 12.39 -13.36
C TYR A 380 11.33 12.79 -11.95
N ILE A 381 11.24 11.81 -11.05
CA ILE A 381 11.01 12.04 -9.63
C ILE A 381 12.21 11.53 -8.87
N TRP A 382 12.76 12.38 -8.00
CA TRP A 382 13.85 12.04 -7.10
C TRP A 382 13.36 12.07 -5.66
N PHE A 383 13.48 10.94 -4.95
CA PHE A 383 13.22 10.84 -3.53
C PHE A 383 14.50 11.07 -2.73
N SER A 384 14.44 11.95 -1.72
CA SER A 384 15.52 12.18 -0.77
C SER A 384 14.98 12.07 0.65
N ALA A 385 15.44 11.06 1.38
CA ALA A 385 15.09 10.84 2.79
C ALA A 385 16.19 11.38 3.70
N GLY A 386 15.81 11.81 4.90
CA GLY A 386 16.74 12.20 5.94
C GLY A 386 17.22 11.02 6.80
N GLY A 387 17.92 11.32 7.87
CA GLY A 387 18.42 10.33 8.81
C GLY A 387 17.31 9.68 9.63
N THR A 388 17.53 8.42 10.00
CA THR A 388 16.66 7.70 10.94
C THR A 388 16.94 8.16 12.37
N GLY A 389 15.95 8.03 13.26
CA GLY A 389 16.11 8.31 14.69
C GLY A 389 16.99 7.27 15.39
N ALA A 390 17.42 7.60 16.59
CA ALA A 390 18.20 6.70 17.43
C ALA A 390 17.39 5.46 17.85
N MET A 391 18.06 4.33 17.95
CA MET A 391 17.49 3.06 18.40
C MET A 391 18.33 2.50 19.53
N HIS A 392 17.69 1.92 20.54
CA HIS A 392 18.39 1.29 21.67
C HIS A 392 19.38 0.22 21.18
N GLY A 393 20.61 0.27 21.69
CA GLY A 393 21.65 -0.71 21.38
C GLY A 393 22.23 -0.67 19.97
N LYS A 394 21.97 0.40 19.22
CA LYS A 394 22.59 0.67 17.91
C LYS A 394 23.25 2.05 17.92
N ASP A 395 24.53 2.09 17.60
CA ASP A 395 25.34 3.30 17.47
C ASP A 395 25.11 3.99 16.12
#